data_af79f5f59ff1f8ff2d8a896308b1fb20
#
_entry.id   af79f5f59ff1f8ff2d8a896308b1fb20
#
_cell.length_a   1.000
_cell.length_b   1.000
_cell.length_c   1.000
_cell.angle_alpha   90.00
_cell.angle_beta   90.00
_cell.angle_gamma   90.00
#
_symmetry.space_group_name_H-M   'P 1'
#
loop_
_entity.id
_entity.type
_entity.pdbx_description
1 polymer ?
#
loop_
_entity_poly.entity_id
_entity_poly.type
_entity_poly.pdbx_seq_one_letter_code
_entity_poly.pdbx_strand_id
1 'polypeptide(L)'
;DLLVGVAPTMNLEWIQKIDRDTKLRGYSQEAVIDTILGRMDDYVRYIQPQFSRTHINFQRVPTVDTSNPFEVQDIPTDAVVIRFRDPSTVDFPWLLAMIKDSFMTRPHTLVVPGARMSLAMELILAPLVRHLLAQRRFR
;
A
#
# COMPACT_ATOMS: atom_id res chain seq x y z
N ASP A 1 2.22 -8.28 18.93
CA ASP A 1 2.87 -8.06 17.63
C ASP A 1 2.01 -7.15 16.76
N LEU A 2 2.66 -6.31 15.94
CA LEU A 2 2.00 -5.43 14.98
C LEU A 2 2.31 -5.93 13.57
N LEU A 3 1.27 -6.26 12.81
CA LEU A 3 1.38 -6.68 11.41
C LEU A 3 0.90 -5.53 10.51
N VAL A 4 1.79 -5.04 9.65
CA VAL A 4 1.52 -3.97 8.71
C VAL A 4 1.67 -4.48 7.29
N GLY A 5 0.64 -4.30 6.47
CA GLY A 5 0.67 -4.60 5.05
C GLY A 5 0.94 -3.33 4.24
N VAL A 6 1.82 -3.43 3.27
CA VAL A 6 2.11 -2.35 2.32
C VAL A 6 2.20 -2.95 0.92
N ALA A 7 1.26 -2.59 0.06
CA ALA A 7 1.27 -3.04 -1.32
C ALA A 7 0.54 -2.08 -2.25
N PRO A 8 0.92 -2.01 -3.53
CA PRO A 8 0.06 -1.44 -4.57
C PRO A 8 -1.09 -2.41 -4.92
N THR A 9 -2.09 -1.93 -5.64
CA THR A 9 -2.98 -2.83 -6.36
C THR A 9 -2.18 -3.65 -7.38
N MET A 10 -2.69 -4.82 -7.75
CA MET A 10 -1.96 -5.73 -8.63
C MET A 10 -1.56 -5.07 -9.96
N ASN A 11 -2.50 -4.36 -10.62
CA ASN A 11 -2.20 -3.68 -11.88
C ASN A 11 -1.12 -2.59 -11.72
N LEU A 12 -1.19 -1.81 -10.66
CA LEU A 12 -0.18 -0.79 -10.36
C LEU A 12 1.18 -1.42 -10.06
N GLU A 13 1.22 -2.54 -9.34
CA GLU A 13 2.44 -3.29 -9.08
C GLU A 13 3.11 -3.75 -10.38
N TRP A 14 2.32 -4.26 -11.33
CA TRP A 14 2.84 -4.69 -12.63
C TRP A 14 3.40 -3.53 -13.45
N ILE A 15 2.68 -2.40 -13.49
CA ILE A 15 3.16 -1.18 -14.16
C ILE A 15 4.50 -0.74 -13.57
N GLN A 16 4.61 -0.67 -12.25
CA GLN A 16 5.83 -0.29 -11.55
C GLN A 16 6.97 -1.28 -11.82
N LYS A 17 6.67 -2.57 -11.86
CA LYS A 17 7.66 -3.60 -12.16
C LYS A 17 8.18 -3.50 -13.60
N ILE A 18 7.29 -3.32 -14.57
CA ILE A 18 7.67 -3.16 -15.98
C ILE A 18 8.55 -1.91 -16.13
N ASP A 19 8.14 -0.77 -15.59
CA ASP A 19 8.89 0.48 -15.67
C ASP A 19 10.30 0.32 -15.08
N ARG A 20 10.40 -0.23 -13.89
CA ARG A 20 11.68 -0.46 -13.21
C ARG A 20 12.59 -1.43 -13.97
N ASP A 21 12.07 -2.58 -14.37
CA ASP A 21 12.89 -3.65 -14.94
C ASP A 21 13.31 -3.34 -16.37
N THR A 22 12.52 -2.57 -17.12
CA THR A 22 12.90 -2.12 -18.47
C THR A 22 13.85 -0.92 -18.43
N LYS A 23 13.58 0.12 -17.64
CA LYS A 23 14.36 1.35 -17.60
C LYS A 23 15.67 1.22 -16.81
N LEU A 24 15.64 0.51 -15.68
CA LEU A 24 16.80 0.43 -14.77
C LEU A 24 17.63 -0.84 -14.96
N ARG A 25 17.01 -1.95 -15.38
CA ARG A 25 17.68 -3.26 -15.48
C ARG A 25 17.90 -3.74 -16.91
N GLY A 26 17.35 -3.04 -17.92
CA GLY A 26 17.55 -3.32 -19.32
C GLY A 26 16.85 -4.57 -19.86
N TYR A 27 15.86 -5.14 -19.13
CA TYR A 27 15.07 -6.25 -19.65
C TYR A 27 14.08 -5.77 -20.71
N SER A 28 13.72 -6.66 -21.66
CA SER A 28 12.63 -6.37 -22.60
C SER A 28 11.28 -6.39 -21.89
N GLN A 29 10.31 -5.63 -22.39
CA GLN A 29 8.98 -5.59 -21.84
C GLN A 29 8.31 -6.97 -21.86
N GLU A 30 8.47 -7.72 -22.95
CA GLU A 30 7.94 -9.08 -23.11
C GLU A 30 8.49 -10.02 -22.04
N ALA A 31 9.79 -10.00 -21.76
CA ALA A 31 10.41 -10.84 -20.75
C ALA A 31 9.90 -10.51 -19.33
N VAL A 32 9.63 -9.25 -19.04
CA VAL A 32 9.05 -8.83 -17.75
C VAL A 32 7.60 -9.32 -17.64
N ILE A 33 6.79 -9.16 -18.68
CA ILE A 33 5.40 -9.63 -18.72
C ILE A 33 5.34 -11.16 -18.53
N ASP A 34 6.16 -11.91 -19.24
CA ASP A 34 6.23 -13.38 -19.08
C ASP A 34 6.57 -13.79 -17.64
N THR A 35 7.49 -13.07 -17.00
CA THR A 35 7.84 -13.31 -15.59
C THR A 35 6.65 -13.02 -14.66
N ILE A 36 5.91 -11.94 -14.90
CA ILE A 36 4.71 -11.59 -14.11
C ILE A 36 3.66 -12.69 -14.23
N LEU A 37 3.33 -13.08 -15.45
CA LEU A 37 2.32 -14.10 -15.72
C LEU A 37 2.71 -15.47 -15.14
N GLY A 38 3.99 -15.85 -15.22
CA GLY A 38 4.49 -17.10 -14.67
C GLY A 38 4.46 -17.17 -13.12
N ARG A 39 4.38 -16.03 -12.43
CA ARG A 39 4.33 -15.94 -10.96
C ARG A 39 2.96 -15.57 -10.40
N MET A 40 1.94 -15.46 -11.25
CA MET A 40 0.61 -15.04 -10.82
C MET A 40 0.00 -16.00 -9.79
N ASP A 41 0.16 -17.29 -9.97
CA ASP A 41 -0.34 -18.31 -9.03
C ASP A 41 0.27 -18.15 -7.64
N ASP A 42 1.56 -17.91 -7.57
CA ASP A 42 2.26 -17.68 -6.29
C ASP A 42 1.76 -16.41 -5.59
N TYR A 43 1.51 -15.35 -6.36
CA TYR A 43 0.96 -14.11 -5.83
C TYR A 43 -0.42 -14.32 -5.19
N VAL A 44 -1.32 -14.99 -5.90
CA VAL A 44 -2.67 -15.27 -5.41
C VAL A 44 -2.66 -16.21 -4.20
N ARG A 45 -1.79 -17.23 -4.20
CA ARG A 45 -1.75 -18.24 -3.13
C ARG A 45 -1.03 -17.76 -1.87
N TYR A 46 0.04 -17.00 -1.99
CA TYR A 46 0.95 -16.72 -0.87
C TYR A 46 1.00 -15.24 -0.48
N ILE A 47 0.86 -14.31 -1.42
CA ILE A 47 0.99 -12.88 -1.14
C ILE A 47 -0.36 -12.28 -0.75
N GLN A 48 -1.36 -12.46 -1.58
CA GLN A 48 -2.68 -11.86 -1.38
C GLN A 48 -3.34 -12.22 -0.03
N PRO A 49 -3.31 -13.48 0.45
CA PRO A 49 -3.91 -13.84 1.73
C PRO A 49 -3.28 -13.18 2.95
N GLN A 50 -2.03 -12.70 2.85
CA GLN A 50 -1.35 -12.05 3.97
C GLN A 50 -2.03 -10.73 4.37
N PHE A 51 -2.64 -10.02 3.43
CA PHE A 51 -3.30 -8.74 3.70
C PHE A 51 -4.54 -8.87 4.59
N SER A 52 -5.18 -10.02 4.62
CA SER A 52 -6.31 -10.28 5.53
C SER A 52 -5.87 -10.43 7.01
N ARG A 53 -4.59 -10.65 7.26
CA ARG A 53 -4.02 -10.86 8.60
C ARG A 53 -3.40 -9.61 9.20
N THR A 54 -3.27 -8.53 8.45
CA THR A 54 -2.65 -7.30 8.92
C THR A 54 -3.56 -6.52 9.88
N HIS A 55 -2.96 -5.79 10.81
CA HIS A 55 -3.65 -4.85 11.70
C HIS A 55 -3.94 -3.53 10.99
N ILE A 56 -3.00 -3.09 10.17
CA ILE A 56 -3.13 -1.92 9.32
C ILE A 56 -2.62 -2.28 7.94
N ASN A 57 -3.33 -1.84 6.90
CA ASN A 57 -2.97 -2.12 5.52
C ASN A 57 -2.92 -0.82 4.71
N PHE A 58 -1.78 -0.54 4.11
CA PHE A 58 -1.54 0.60 3.20
C PHE A 58 -1.56 0.07 1.77
N GLN A 59 -2.55 0.44 1.00
CA GLN A 59 -2.68 0.00 -0.38
C GLN A 59 -2.64 1.19 -1.34
N ARG A 60 -1.65 1.23 -2.23
CA ARG A 60 -1.63 2.19 -3.33
C ARG A 60 -2.64 1.81 -4.39
N VAL A 61 -3.46 2.77 -4.79
CA VAL A 61 -4.51 2.60 -5.79
C VAL A 61 -4.33 3.68 -6.86
N PRO A 62 -4.25 3.33 -8.16
CA PRO A 62 -4.15 4.33 -9.21
C PRO A 62 -5.42 5.20 -9.25
N THR A 63 -5.25 6.47 -9.56
CA THR A 63 -6.35 7.43 -9.70
C THR A 63 -6.87 7.54 -11.13
N VAL A 64 -6.30 6.77 -12.04
CA VAL A 64 -6.68 6.69 -13.47
C VAL A 64 -6.97 5.23 -13.85
N ASP A 65 -7.58 5.03 -14.99
CA ASP A 65 -7.85 3.69 -15.51
C ASP A 65 -6.54 2.95 -15.82
N THR A 66 -6.36 1.78 -15.20
CA THR A 66 -5.24 0.85 -15.40
C THR A 66 -5.72 -0.55 -15.72
N SER A 67 -6.88 -0.69 -16.34
CA SER A 67 -7.47 -1.99 -16.69
C SER A 67 -6.56 -2.85 -17.58
N ASN A 68 -5.73 -2.22 -18.41
CA ASN A 68 -4.66 -2.89 -19.13
C ASN A 68 -3.28 -2.41 -18.65
N PRO A 69 -2.69 -3.04 -17.62
CA PRO A 69 -1.42 -2.59 -17.04
C PRO A 69 -0.23 -2.73 -17.99
N PHE A 70 -0.33 -3.54 -19.04
CA PHE A 70 0.75 -3.80 -19.99
C PHE A 70 0.87 -2.72 -21.08
N GLU A 71 -0.15 -1.89 -21.26
CA GLU A 71 -0.16 -0.79 -22.23
C GLU A 71 0.15 0.59 -21.61
N VAL A 72 0.28 0.67 -20.30
CA VAL A 72 0.59 1.92 -19.61
C VAL A 72 2.07 2.25 -19.77
N GLN A 73 2.37 3.45 -20.29
CA GLN A 73 3.74 3.88 -20.57
C GLN A 73 4.44 4.48 -19.33
N ASP A 74 3.70 5.18 -18.49
CA ASP A 74 4.22 5.86 -17.31
C ASP A 74 3.50 5.40 -16.04
N ILE A 75 4.21 5.49 -14.88
CA ILE A 75 3.58 5.19 -13.58
C ILE A 75 2.50 6.24 -13.31
N PRO A 76 1.23 5.84 -13.13
CA PRO A 76 0.15 6.77 -12.89
C PRO A 76 0.22 7.40 -11.50
N THR A 77 -0.44 8.54 -11.33
CA THR A 77 -0.73 9.10 -10.00
C THR A 77 -1.59 8.14 -9.20
N ASP A 78 -1.37 8.11 -7.90
CA ASP A 78 -2.05 7.20 -7.00
C ASP A 78 -2.60 7.89 -5.75
N ALA A 79 -3.50 7.19 -5.08
CA ALA A 79 -3.93 7.44 -3.71
C ALA A 79 -3.55 6.24 -2.85
N VAL A 80 -3.50 6.43 -1.54
CA VAL A 80 -3.27 5.35 -0.58
C VAL A 80 -4.53 5.12 0.23
N VAL A 81 -5.05 3.91 0.14
CA VAL A 81 -6.18 3.43 0.95
C VAL A 81 -5.61 2.74 2.19
N ILE A 82 -5.91 3.28 3.35
CA ILE A 82 -5.41 2.77 4.63
C ILE A 82 -6.57 2.14 5.40
N ARG A 83 -6.50 0.84 5.61
CA ARG A 83 -7.50 0.07 6.36
C ARG A 83 -6.99 -0.29 7.74
N PHE A 84 -7.83 -0.09 8.73
CA PHE A 84 -7.57 -0.42 10.12
C PHE A 84 -8.46 -1.59 10.53
N ARG A 85 -7.86 -2.66 11.08
CA ARG A 85 -8.63 -3.79 11.61
C ARG A 85 -9.46 -3.37 12.82
N ASP A 86 -8.86 -2.57 13.71
CA ASP A 86 -9.53 -1.98 14.86
C ASP A 86 -9.44 -0.44 14.79
N PRO A 87 -10.52 0.22 14.34
CA PRO A 87 -10.55 1.68 14.25
C PRO A 87 -10.76 2.39 15.59
N SER A 88 -11.12 1.67 16.66
CA SER A 88 -11.52 2.26 17.96
C SER A 88 -10.39 3.01 18.65
N THR A 89 -9.14 2.66 18.37
CA THR A 89 -7.93 3.27 18.95
C THR A 89 -7.34 4.39 18.10
N VAL A 90 -7.96 4.73 16.96
CA VAL A 90 -7.42 5.68 15.99
C VAL A 90 -8.14 7.03 16.11
N ASP A 91 -7.36 8.08 16.26
CA ASP A 91 -7.85 9.46 16.22
C ASP A 91 -7.95 9.95 14.77
N PHE A 92 -9.04 9.58 14.10
CA PHE A 92 -9.28 9.99 12.72
C PHE A 92 -9.42 11.51 12.55
N PRO A 93 -10.13 12.26 13.43
CA PRO A 93 -10.19 13.71 13.33
C PRO A 93 -8.80 14.35 13.32
N TRP A 94 -7.89 13.89 14.15
CA TRP A 94 -6.51 14.37 14.17
C TRP A 94 -5.76 14.02 12.89
N LEU A 95 -5.87 12.78 12.38
CA LEU A 95 -5.23 12.39 11.13
C LEU A 95 -5.73 13.20 9.94
N LEU A 96 -7.05 13.43 9.85
CA LEU A 96 -7.64 14.24 8.80
C LEU A 96 -7.18 15.71 8.85
N ALA A 97 -6.93 16.25 10.03
CA ALA A 97 -6.38 17.60 10.20
C ALA A 97 -4.90 17.67 9.80
N MET A 98 -4.12 16.63 10.10
CA MET A 98 -2.68 16.59 9.85
C MET A 98 -2.30 16.23 8.40
N ILE A 99 -3.14 15.45 7.72
CA ILE A 99 -2.87 14.99 6.35
C ILE A 99 -3.80 15.72 5.39
N LYS A 100 -3.26 16.71 4.68
CA LYS A 100 -4.01 17.49 3.70
C LYS A 100 -4.60 16.62 2.61
N ASP A 101 -5.83 16.93 2.20
CA ASP A 101 -6.58 16.23 1.16
C ASP A 101 -6.88 14.75 1.46
N SER A 102 -6.85 14.38 2.74
CA SER A 102 -7.31 13.08 3.21
C SER A 102 -8.80 13.06 3.50
N PHE A 103 -9.41 11.90 3.40
CA PHE A 103 -10.84 11.70 3.70
C PHE A 103 -11.14 10.27 4.13
N MET A 104 -12.27 10.08 4.82
CA MET A 104 -12.77 8.76 5.17
C MET A 104 -13.74 8.26 4.11
N THR A 105 -13.58 7.00 3.68
CA THR A 105 -14.53 6.31 2.79
C THR A 105 -15.45 5.37 3.57
N ARG A 106 -14.97 4.86 4.70
CA ARG A 106 -15.68 3.98 5.64
C ARG A 106 -15.18 4.27 7.05
N PRO A 107 -15.89 3.85 8.12
CA PRO A 107 -15.46 4.09 9.51
C PRO A 107 -14.04 3.59 9.84
N HIS A 108 -13.52 2.62 9.08
CA HIS A 108 -12.20 2.01 9.29
C HIS A 108 -11.24 2.23 8.13
N THR A 109 -11.56 3.13 7.19
CA THR A 109 -10.78 3.31 5.96
C THR A 109 -10.53 4.79 5.68
N LEU A 110 -9.26 5.18 5.79
CA LEU A 110 -8.73 6.50 5.47
C LEU A 110 -8.11 6.48 4.08
N VAL A 111 -8.35 7.50 3.28
CA VAL A 111 -7.71 7.69 1.98
C VAL A 111 -6.85 8.95 2.00
N VAL A 112 -5.62 8.83 1.56
CA VAL A 112 -4.66 9.94 1.48
C VAL A 112 -4.06 10.02 0.08
N PRO A 113 -3.61 11.20 -0.39
CA PRO A 113 -2.86 11.30 -1.63
C PRO A 113 -1.58 10.45 -1.59
N GLY A 114 -1.19 9.85 -2.70
CA GLY A 114 0.01 9.00 -2.79
C GLY A 114 1.28 9.71 -2.33
N ALA A 115 1.43 11.00 -2.62
CA ALA A 115 2.56 11.82 -2.16
C ALA A 115 2.61 12.00 -0.62
N ARG A 116 1.52 11.72 0.10
CA ARG A 116 1.43 11.84 1.56
C ARG A 116 1.58 10.50 2.30
N MET A 117 1.91 9.43 1.59
CA MET A 117 2.02 8.10 2.19
C MET A 117 3.05 8.05 3.32
N SER A 118 4.24 8.62 3.13
CA SER A 118 5.29 8.61 4.16
C SER A 118 4.86 9.34 5.42
N LEU A 119 4.20 10.51 5.28
CA LEU A 119 3.64 11.24 6.42
C LEU A 119 2.56 10.42 7.13
N ALA A 120 1.64 9.82 6.38
CA ALA A 120 0.59 8.98 6.96
C ALA A 120 1.16 7.79 7.72
N MET A 121 2.16 7.10 7.17
CA MET A 121 2.84 5.99 7.83
C MET A 121 3.50 6.45 9.14
N GLU A 122 4.20 7.58 9.14
CA GLU A 122 4.83 8.11 10.34
C GLU A 122 3.81 8.45 11.43
N LEU A 123 2.76 9.20 11.09
CA LEU A 123 1.73 9.60 12.04
C LEU A 123 0.94 8.42 12.62
N ILE A 124 0.73 7.36 11.85
CA ILE A 124 -0.03 6.18 12.28
C ILE A 124 0.87 5.19 13.03
N LEU A 125 2.04 4.89 12.50
CA LEU A 125 2.87 3.80 13.02
C LEU A 125 3.75 4.21 14.19
N ALA A 126 4.26 5.45 14.23
CA ALA A 126 5.16 5.87 15.30
C ALA A 126 4.54 5.76 16.70
N PRO A 127 3.29 6.19 16.96
CA PRO A 127 2.65 5.99 18.26
C PRO A 127 2.49 4.51 18.64
N LEU A 128 2.13 3.66 17.67
CA LEU A 128 1.95 2.22 17.89
C LEU A 128 3.26 1.53 18.25
N VAL A 129 4.34 1.85 17.54
CA VAL A 129 5.69 1.30 17.83
C VAL A 129 6.15 1.76 19.21
N ARG A 130 5.98 3.03 19.57
CA ARG A 130 6.32 3.54 20.90
C ARG A 130 5.56 2.81 22.00
N HIS A 131 4.27 2.58 21.80
CA HIS A 131 3.44 1.84 22.76
C HIS A 131 3.94 0.40 22.95
N LEU A 132 4.25 -0.31 21.87
CA LEU A 132 4.81 -1.66 21.93
C LEU A 132 6.17 -1.72 22.62
N LEU A 133 7.04 -0.75 22.37
CA LEU A 133 8.34 -0.65 23.05
C LEU A 133 8.20 -0.38 24.55
N ALA A 134 7.26 0.47 24.94
CA ALA A 134 6.95 0.72 26.34
C ALA A 134 6.48 -0.55 27.05
N GLN A 135 5.60 -1.33 26.44
CA GLN A 135 5.12 -2.59 27.00
C GLN A 135 6.24 -3.62 27.21
N ARG A 136 7.26 -3.66 26.33
CA ARG A 136 8.40 -4.58 26.47
C ARG A 136 9.32 -4.23 27.64
N ARG A 137 9.43 -2.94 28.00
CA ARG A 137 10.29 -2.49 29.11
C ARG A 137 9.73 -2.89 30.49
N PHE A 138 8.47 -3.25 30.58
CA PHE A 138 7.81 -3.66 31.83
C PHE A 138 7.62 -5.18 31.93
N ARG A 139 8.16 -5.93 30.99
CA ARG A 139 8.25 -7.40 31.04
C ARG A 139 9.68 -7.86 31.31
#